data_cdbf1f3d534a0e1b4c53cb3d57bd7216
#
_entry.id   cdbf1f3d534a0e1b4c53cb3d57bd7216
#
_cell.length_a   1.000
_cell.length_b   1.000
_cell.length_c   1.000
_cell.angle_alpha   90.00
_cell.angle_beta   90.00
_cell.angle_gamma   90.00
#
_symmetry.space_group_name_H-M   'P 1'
#
loop_
_entity.id
_entity.type
_entity.pdbx_description
1 polymer ?
#
loop_
_entity_poly.entity_id
_entity_poly.type
_entity_poly.pdbx_seq_one_letter_code
_entity_poly.pdbx_strand_id
1 'polypeptide(L)'
;MMLAGAAVLSAAPAAAKDVTISVGVPLARAALLKPGTQRYLRYVVKDGHRTAIDIWSRTVSFEMRDGRRLVRVAQIWDGAGPNGSVRREDSLMEAGTMRPLEQVRTTTRDGKTVTAAYRFDGARVTGIAGRADNAAQDFAIEGAEPLFNFVPDSEWFQQLPMAKGTTFVASLYDPGSGKPDRYRFTVAGSAWIAGPDGRPVDCWLMTTDYNAPEHGVTRMWFARTTQLMLRQEGDAGPRGHFVKTLLPPEAGD
;
A
#
# COMPACT_ATOMS: atom_id res chain seq x y z
N MET A 1 -41.18 22.12 42.22
CA MET A 1 -40.18 21.08 41.82
C MET A 1 -40.27 20.98 40.33
N MET A 2 -39.37 21.70 39.57
CA MET A 2 -39.35 21.70 38.10
C MET A 2 -38.30 20.69 37.65
N LEU A 3 -38.71 19.69 36.90
CA LEU A 3 -37.85 18.73 36.23
C LEU A 3 -37.35 19.34 34.90
N ALA A 4 -36.07 19.64 34.82
CA ALA A 4 -35.42 20.04 33.58
C ALA A 4 -35.09 18.77 32.75
N GLY A 5 -35.79 18.59 31.66
CA GLY A 5 -35.51 17.53 30.68
C GLY A 5 -34.24 17.85 29.88
N ALA A 6 -33.19 17.06 30.01
CA ALA A 6 -32.01 17.15 29.17
C ALA A 6 -32.33 16.54 27.81
N ALA A 7 -32.34 17.36 26.76
CA ALA A 7 -32.43 16.87 25.37
C ALA A 7 -31.08 16.26 24.96
N VAL A 8 -31.06 14.95 24.75
CA VAL A 8 -29.91 14.23 24.14
C VAL A 8 -29.94 14.49 22.64
N LEU A 9 -29.11 15.39 22.16
CA LEU A 9 -28.86 15.58 20.73
C LEU A 9 -28.14 14.33 20.18
N SER A 10 -28.89 13.47 19.53
CA SER A 10 -28.36 12.35 18.76
C SER A 10 -27.67 12.93 17.50
N ALA A 11 -26.35 12.92 17.48
CA ALA A 11 -25.60 13.25 16.27
C ALA A 11 -25.88 12.20 15.20
N ALA A 12 -26.52 12.60 14.12
CA ALA A 12 -26.71 11.73 12.95
C ALA A 12 -25.32 11.24 12.44
N PRO A 13 -25.19 9.97 12.06
CA PRO A 13 -23.93 9.47 11.46
C PRO A 13 -23.64 10.28 10.21
N ALA A 14 -22.42 10.85 10.12
CA ALA A 14 -21.98 11.53 8.91
C ALA A 14 -22.10 10.55 7.73
N ALA A 15 -22.78 10.96 6.67
CA ALA A 15 -22.93 10.15 5.47
C ALA A 15 -21.54 9.78 4.92
N ALA A 16 -21.36 8.51 4.56
CA ALA A 16 -20.13 8.03 3.93
C ALA A 16 -19.88 8.84 2.66
N LYS A 17 -18.67 9.40 2.52
CA LYS A 17 -18.30 10.25 1.39
C LYS A 17 -17.33 9.50 0.49
N ASP A 18 -17.76 9.20 -0.73
CA ASP A 18 -16.86 8.70 -1.77
C ASP A 18 -15.99 9.83 -2.31
N VAL A 19 -14.68 9.59 -2.36
CA VAL A 19 -13.66 10.50 -2.90
C VAL A 19 -12.89 9.75 -3.97
N THR A 20 -13.13 10.10 -5.24
CA THR A 20 -12.33 9.55 -6.35
C THR A 20 -10.96 10.22 -6.36
N ILE A 21 -9.92 9.40 -6.37
CA ILE A 21 -8.53 9.82 -6.52
C ILE A 21 -8.10 9.54 -7.95
N SER A 22 -7.74 10.61 -8.69
CA SER A 22 -7.37 10.51 -10.09
C SER A 22 -5.87 10.67 -10.27
N VAL A 23 -5.29 9.92 -11.20
CA VAL A 23 -3.86 9.99 -11.57
C VAL A 23 -3.52 11.39 -12.07
N GLY A 24 -2.37 11.92 -11.62
CA GLY A 24 -1.89 13.25 -12.01
C GLY A 24 -2.46 14.41 -11.18
N VAL A 25 -3.47 14.16 -10.34
CA VAL A 25 -3.98 15.16 -9.39
C VAL A 25 -3.12 15.14 -8.12
N PRO A 26 -2.69 16.31 -7.60
CA PRO A 26 -1.90 16.38 -6.37
C PRO A 26 -2.62 15.72 -5.18
N LEU A 27 -1.91 14.87 -4.45
CA LEU A 27 -2.41 14.24 -3.24
C LEU A 27 -2.38 15.24 -2.08
N ALA A 28 -3.47 15.33 -1.34
CA ALA A 28 -3.71 16.38 -0.35
C ALA A 28 -2.67 16.41 0.79
N ARG A 29 -2.03 15.29 1.08
CA ARG A 29 -1.03 15.17 2.16
C ARG A 29 0.32 14.69 1.64
N ALA A 30 0.69 15.03 0.41
CA ALA A 30 1.97 14.64 -0.21
C ALA A 30 3.19 14.99 0.65
N ALA A 31 3.11 16.04 1.47
CA ALA A 31 4.19 16.44 2.39
C ALA A 31 4.45 15.44 3.53
N LEU A 32 3.55 14.49 3.80
CA LEU A 32 3.77 13.44 4.79
C LEU A 32 4.75 12.37 4.30
N LEU A 33 4.86 12.15 3.00
CA LEU A 33 5.82 11.20 2.45
C LEU A 33 7.23 11.75 2.61
N LYS A 34 8.06 11.03 3.38
CA LYS A 34 9.44 11.39 3.69
C LYS A 34 10.39 10.31 3.16
N PRO A 35 11.64 10.67 2.81
CA PRO A 35 12.66 9.65 2.54
C PRO A 35 12.94 8.83 3.79
N GLY A 36 13.34 7.59 3.59
CA GLY A 36 13.66 6.66 4.66
C GLY A 36 13.25 5.23 4.34
N THR A 37 13.61 4.30 5.21
CA THR A 37 13.32 2.88 5.08
C THR A 37 12.38 2.42 6.20
N GLN A 38 11.32 1.73 5.82
CA GLN A 38 10.42 1.03 6.74
C GLN A 38 10.55 -0.48 6.51
N ARG A 39 10.55 -1.25 7.59
CA ARG A 39 10.62 -2.71 7.54
C ARG A 39 9.40 -3.31 8.22
N TYR A 40 8.83 -4.32 7.59
CA TYR A 40 7.65 -5.02 8.09
C TYR A 40 7.94 -6.51 8.21
N LEU A 41 7.61 -7.09 9.36
CA LEU A 41 7.49 -8.54 9.47
C LEU A 41 6.12 -8.95 8.93
N ARG A 42 6.12 -9.90 7.99
CA ARG A 42 4.90 -10.57 7.51
C ARG A 42 4.85 -12.01 8.02
N TYR A 43 3.72 -12.39 8.56
CA TYR A 43 3.50 -13.74 9.08
C TYR A 43 2.04 -14.14 8.97
N VAL A 44 1.78 -15.44 9.07
CA VAL A 44 0.43 -15.99 9.22
C VAL A 44 0.26 -16.60 10.59
N VAL A 45 -0.97 -16.55 11.09
CA VAL A 45 -1.38 -17.20 12.35
C VAL A 45 -2.41 -18.26 12.00
N LYS A 46 -2.10 -19.50 12.33
CA LYS A 46 -3.00 -20.64 12.17
C LYS A 46 -2.93 -21.53 13.42
N ASP A 47 -4.06 -21.90 13.99
CA ASP A 47 -4.16 -22.76 15.16
C ASP A 47 -3.27 -22.30 16.34
N GLY A 48 -3.19 -20.98 16.55
CA GLY A 48 -2.35 -20.33 17.56
C GLY A 48 -0.86 -20.24 17.24
N HIS A 49 -0.39 -20.84 16.14
CA HIS A 49 1.01 -20.81 15.70
C HIS A 49 1.26 -19.65 14.73
N ARG A 50 2.41 -19.00 14.88
CA ARG A 50 2.88 -17.95 13.99
C ARG A 50 3.98 -18.48 13.07
N THR A 51 3.79 -18.33 11.77
CA THR A 51 4.79 -18.71 10.76
C THR A 51 5.19 -17.47 9.97
N ALA A 52 6.48 -17.08 10.06
CA ALA A 52 7.02 -15.97 9.30
C ALA A 52 6.96 -16.27 7.79
N ILE A 53 6.61 -15.25 7.02
CA ILE A 53 6.65 -15.29 5.54
C ILE A 53 7.96 -14.66 5.08
N ASP A 54 8.20 -13.41 5.45
CA ASP A 54 9.38 -12.63 5.08
C ASP A 54 9.52 -11.38 5.95
N ILE A 55 10.63 -10.68 5.74
CA ILE A 55 10.79 -9.27 6.09
C ILE A 55 10.65 -8.47 4.81
N TRP A 56 9.73 -7.51 4.82
CA TRP A 56 9.46 -6.62 3.71
C TRP A 56 10.01 -5.23 4.00
N SER A 57 11.06 -4.87 3.29
CA SER A 57 11.67 -3.53 3.38
C SER A 57 11.14 -2.63 2.28
N ARG A 58 10.84 -1.38 2.62
CA ARG A 58 10.33 -0.34 1.71
C ARG A 58 11.16 0.92 1.91
N THR A 59 11.89 1.34 0.90
CA THR A 59 12.75 2.54 0.92
C THR A 59 12.19 3.60 -0.01
N VAL A 60 11.87 4.77 0.55
CA VAL A 60 11.45 5.96 -0.18
C VAL A 60 12.64 6.87 -0.39
N SER A 61 12.85 7.30 -1.62
CA SER A 61 13.83 8.32 -1.97
C SER A 61 13.24 9.30 -3.00
N PHE A 62 13.86 10.48 -3.12
CA PHE A 62 13.46 11.50 -4.10
C PHE A 62 14.63 11.82 -5.01
N GLU A 63 14.34 12.03 -6.28
CA GLU A 63 15.33 12.46 -7.27
C GLU A 63 14.78 13.58 -8.14
N MET A 64 15.67 14.37 -8.74
CA MET A 64 15.31 15.31 -9.79
C MET A 64 15.73 14.72 -11.15
N ARG A 65 14.78 14.67 -12.09
CA ARG A 65 15.03 14.22 -13.46
C ARG A 65 14.30 15.15 -14.42
N ASP A 66 15.01 15.77 -15.34
CA ASP A 66 14.47 16.70 -16.34
C ASP A 66 13.59 17.80 -15.73
N GLY A 67 14.05 18.40 -14.62
CA GLY A 67 13.33 19.46 -13.91
C GLY A 67 12.12 18.99 -13.11
N ARG A 68 11.79 17.68 -13.12
CA ARG A 68 10.68 17.11 -12.36
C ARG A 68 11.18 16.42 -11.11
N ARG A 69 10.47 16.62 -10.00
CA ARG A 69 10.72 15.86 -8.76
C ARG A 69 10.02 14.53 -8.82
N LEU A 70 10.78 13.46 -8.71
CA LEU A 70 10.30 12.10 -8.71
C LEU A 70 10.44 11.49 -7.32
N VAL A 71 9.60 10.49 -7.05
CA VAL A 71 9.72 9.61 -5.89
C VAL A 71 9.96 8.18 -6.38
N ARG A 72 10.93 7.54 -5.76
CA ARG A 72 11.26 6.14 -5.96
C ARG A 72 10.89 5.36 -4.70
N VAL A 73 10.18 4.25 -4.87
CA VAL A 73 9.90 3.28 -3.80
C VAL A 73 10.55 1.97 -4.18
N ALA A 74 11.68 1.67 -3.53
CA ALA A 74 12.37 0.40 -3.67
C ALA A 74 11.89 -0.56 -2.58
N GLN A 75 11.51 -1.77 -2.96
CA GLN A 75 10.96 -2.77 -2.05
C GLN A 75 11.71 -4.09 -2.18
N ILE A 76 11.90 -4.77 -1.04
CA ILE A 76 12.53 -6.08 -0.98
C ILE A 76 11.67 -6.96 -0.07
N TRP A 77 11.24 -8.09 -0.61
CA TRP A 77 10.67 -9.21 0.15
C TRP A 77 11.77 -10.27 0.30
N ASP A 78 12.27 -10.40 1.51
CA ASP A 78 13.29 -11.38 1.86
C ASP A 78 12.61 -12.58 2.52
N GLY A 79 12.37 -13.61 1.72
CA GLY A 79 11.57 -14.77 2.09
C GLY A 79 12.21 -15.61 3.18
N ALA A 80 11.44 -15.97 4.18
CA ALA A 80 11.87 -16.85 5.26
C ALA A 80 11.94 -18.32 4.79
N GLY A 81 13.00 -19.01 5.19
CA GLY A 81 13.17 -20.44 4.98
C GLY A 81 14.14 -20.81 3.85
N PRO A 82 14.51 -22.12 3.75
CA PRO A 82 15.59 -22.59 2.90
C PRO A 82 15.34 -22.43 1.38
N ASN A 83 14.07 -22.31 0.98
CA ASN A 83 13.66 -22.08 -0.41
C ASN A 83 13.05 -20.69 -0.58
N GLY A 84 13.39 -19.75 0.30
CA GLY A 84 12.89 -18.37 0.26
C GLY A 84 13.25 -17.72 -1.07
N SER A 85 12.24 -17.16 -1.76
CA SER A 85 12.51 -16.32 -2.91
C SER A 85 12.78 -14.89 -2.44
N VAL A 86 13.73 -14.22 -3.09
CA VAL A 86 13.91 -12.78 -2.93
C VAL A 86 13.22 -12.08 -4.08
N ARG A 87 12.26 -11.21 -3.74
CA ARG A 87 11.61 -10.33 -4.73
C ARG A 87 12.05 -8.89 -4.46
N ARG A 88 12.45 -8.19 -5.51
CA ARG A 88 12.74 -6.77 -5.49
C ARG A 88 11.81 -6.04 -6.44
N GLU A 89 11.30 -4.92 -6.01
CA GLU A 89 10.52 -4.03 -6.86
C GLU A 89 11.01 -2.60 -6.71
N ASP A 90 11.11 -1.94 -7.83
CA ASP A 90 11.50 -0.55 -7.93
C ASP A 90 10.41 0.20 -8.71
N SER A 91 9.71 1.09 -8.03
CA SER A 91 8.63 1.89 -8.60
C SER A 91 9.05 3.35 -8.67
N LEU A 92 8.96 3.95 -9.84
CA LEU A 92 9.25 5.36 -10.08
C LEU A 92 7.97 6.11 -10.42
N MET A 93 7.73 7.21 -9.71
CA MET A 93 6.51 8.01 -9.83
C MET A 93 6.82 9.50 -9.77
N GLU A 94 5.92 10.35 -10.21
CA GLU A 94 5.98 11.77 -9.93
C GLU A 94 5.69 12.05 -8.45
N ALA A 95 6.54 12.82 -7.81
CA ALA A 95 6.32 13.23 -6.44
C ALA A 95 5.08 14.13 -6.32
N GLY A 96 4.31 13.95 -5.25
CA GLY A 96 3.10 14.73 -4.97
C GLY A 96 1.83 14.25 -5.65
N THR A 97 1.91 13.57 -6.78
CA THR A 97 0.75 12.97 -7.47
C THR A 97 0.75 11.45 -7.43
N MET A 98 1.90 10.85 -7.18
CA MET A 98 2.13 9.40 -7.33
C MET A 98 1.76 8.86 -8.72
N ARG A 99 1.74 9.73 -9.76
CA ARG A 99 1.55 9.30 -11.14
C ARG A 99 2.69 8.34 -11.51
N PRO A 100 2.38 7.06 -11.81
CA PRO A 100 3.42 6.08 -12.09
C PRO A 100 4.08 6.34 -13.43
N LEU A 101 5.37 6.04 -13.51
CA LEU A 101 6.18 6.12 -14.72
C LEU A 101 6.72 4.76 -15.10
N GLU A 102 7.41 4.10 -14.16
CA GLU A 102 8.05 2.82 -14.41
C GLU A 102 7.95 1.91 -13.18
N GLN A 103 7.96 0.61 -13.42
CA GLN A 103 8.14 -0.40 -12.41
C GLN A 103 9.07 -1.49 -12.93
N VAL A 104 10.03 -1.88 -12.11
CA VAL A 104 10.90 -3.03 -12.36
C VAL A 104 10.73 -4.04 -11.23
N ARG A 105 10.42 -5.27 -11.59
CA ARG A 105 10.31 -6.41 -10.67
C ARG A 105 11.41 -7.40 -10.99
N THR A 106 12.17 -7.81 -9.99
CA THR A 106 13.14 -8.88 -10.09
C THR A 106 12.83 -9.94 -9.05
N THR A 107 12.66 -11.18 -9.49
CA THR A 107 12.42 -12.31 -8.60
C THR A 107 13.56 -13.32 -8.77
N THR A 108 14.23 -13.65 -7.67
CA THR A 108 15.24 -14.69 -7.61
C THR A 108 14.71 -15.86 -6.79
N ARG A 109 14.68 -17.04 -7.42
CA ARG A 109 14.25 -18.29 -6.80
C ARG A 109 15.12 -19.42 -7.34
N ASP A 110 15.61 -20.30 -6.47
CA ASP A 110 16.45 -21.45 -6.83
C ASP A 110 17.64 -21.06 -7.74
N GLY A 111 18.30 -19.92 -7.41
CA GLY A 111 19.41 -19.36 -8.18
C GLY A 111 19.05 -18.76 -9.54
N LYS A 112 17.79 -18.82 -9.96
CA LYS A 112 17.30 -18.21 -11.20
C LYS A 112 16.70 -16.85 -10.93
N THR A 113 17.11 -15.86 -11.72
CA THR A 113 16.60 -14.49 -11.65
C THR A 113 15.78 -14.18 -12.89
N VAL A 114 14.58 -13.66 -12.68
CA VAL A 114 13.69 -13.16 -13.73
C VAL A 114 13.41 -11.69 -13.47
N THR A 115 13.60 -10.85 -14.48
CA THR A 115 13.29 -9.42 -14.44
C THR A 115 12.07 -9.14 -15.31
N ALA A 116 11.12 -8.34 -14.82
CA ALA A 116 10.00 -7.81 -15.58
C ALA A 116 9.95 -6.29 -15.36
N ALA A 117 9.97 -5.54 -16.45
CA ALA A 117 10.01 -4.08 -16.42
C ALA A 117 8.85 -3.48 -17.23
N TYR A 118 8.15 -2.52 -16.63
CA TYR A 118 6.93 -1.95 -17.16
C TYR A 118 6.98 -0.42 -17.17
N ARG A 119 6.30 0.16 -18.16
CA ARG A 119 6.06 1.59 -18.29
C ARG A 119 4.57 1.87 -18.18
N PHE A 120 4.22 2.90 -17.42
CA PHE A 120 2.87 3.43 -17.32
C PHE A 120 2.73 4.67 -18.20
N ASP A 121 1.68 4.70 -18.99
CA ASP A 121 1.28 5.85 -19.82
C ASP A 121 -0.24 6.04 -19.74
N GLY A 122 -0.68 6.80 -18.74
CA GLY A 122 -2.10 6.98 -18.46
C GLY A 122 -2.81 5.67 -18.12
N ALA A 123 -3.74 5.25 -18.98
CA ALA A 123 -4.48 3.99 -18.83
C ALA A 123 -3.70 2.77 -19.33
N ARG A 124 -2.61 2.99 -20.08
CA ARG A 124 -1.85 1.92 -20.72
C ARG A 124 -0.63 1.53 -19.90
N VAL A 125 -0.39 0.22 -19.78
CA VAL A 125 0.84 -0.32 -19.19
C VAL A 125 1.46 -1.28 -20.19
N THR A 126 2.74 -1.06 -20.50
CA THR A 126 3.50 -1.85 -21.47
C THR A 126 4.80 -2.36 -20.86
N GLY A 127 5.32 -3.45 -21.40
CA GLY A 127 6.69 -3.86 -21.15
C GLY A 127 7.67 -2.81 -21.70
N ILE A 128 8.80 -2.61 -21.03
CA ILE A 128 9.86 -1.73 -21.51
C ILE A 128 10.63 -2.47 -22.60
N ALA A 129 10.50 -2.01 -23.84
CA ALA A 129 11.25 -2.54 -24.99
C ALA A 129 12.75 -2.18 -24.90
N GLY A 130 13.60 -2.99 -25.55
CA GLY A 130 15.04 -2.75 -25.64
C GLY A 130 15.85 -3.12 -24.39
N ARG A 131 15.21 -3.61 -23.34
CA ARG A 131 15.87 -4.18 -22.18
C ARG A 131 15.98 -5.70 -22.37
N ALA A 132 17.18 -6.18 -22.67
CA ALA A 132 17.42 -7.58 -23.08
C ALA A 132 17.00 -8.62 -22.04
N ASP A 133 16.99 -8.27 -20.75
CA ASP A 133 16.61 -9.11 -19.62
C ASP A 133 15.13 -8.99 -19.24
N ASN A 134 14.33 -8.24 -20.00
CA ASN A 134 12.92 -8.01 -19.67
C ASN A 134 12.03 -9.15 -20.15
N ALA A 135 11.60 -10.03 -19.25
CA ALA A 135 10.66 -11.11 -19.54
C ALA A 135 9.24 -10.60 -19.92
N ALA A 136 8.95 -9.32 -19.69
CA ALA A 136 7.68 -8.68 -20.01
C ALA A 136 7.76 -7.74 -21.21
N GLN A 137 8.77 -7.86 -22.10
CA GLN A 137 8.98 -6.90 -23.20
C GLN A 137 7.75 -6.77 -24.14
N ASP A 138 7.00 -7.83 -24.36
CA ASP A 138 5.81 -7.85 -25.23
C ASP A 138 4.50 -7.64 -24.46
N PHE A 139 4.59 -7.31 -23.17
CA PHE A 139 3.41 -7.08 -22.34
C PHE A 139 2.72 -5.77 -22.73
N ALA A 140 1.40 -5.84 -22.87
CA ALA A 140 0.56 -4.64 -23.02
C ALA A 140 -0.82 -4.90 -22.42
N ILE A 141 -1.31 -3.93 -21.66
CA ILE A 141 -2.67 -3.90 -21.14
C ILE A 141 -3.18 -2.46 -21.13
N GLU A 142 -4.48 -2.29 -21.23
CA GLU A 142 -5.15 -0.99 -21.16
C GLU A 142 -6.30 -1.07 -20.16
N GLY A 143 -6.35 -0.11 -19.24
CA GLY A 143 -7.46 0.11 -18.33
C GLY A 143 -8.51 1.01 -18.92
N ALA A 144 -9.67 1.11 -18.28
CA ALA A 144 -10.75 2.02 -18.68
C ALA A 144 -10.41 3.49 -18.39
N GLU A 145 -9.48 3.76 -17.50
CA GLU A 145 -9.04 5.09 -17.06
C GLU A 145 -7.56 5.05 -16.63
N PRO A 146 -6.88 6.20 -16.43
CA PRO A 146 -5.50 6.24 -15.96
C PRO A 146 -5.30 5.44 -14.65
N LEU A 147 -4.20 4.69 -14.58
CA LEU A 147 -3.93 3.71 -13.54
C LEU A 147 -2.85 4.20 -12.57
N PHE A 148 -3.09 4.03 -11.27
CA PHE A 148 -2.00 4.03 -10.30
C PHE A 148 -1.28 2.68 -10.29
N ASN A 149 0.01 2.70 -9.94
CA ASN A 149 0.73 1.48 -9.61
C ASN A 149 0.27 1.00 -8.21
N PHE A 150 -0.16 -0.26 -8.11
CA PHE A 150 -0.61 -0.85 -6.85
C PHE A 150 0.54 -1.13 -5.87
N VAL A 151 1.76 -1.34 -6.39
CA VAL A 151 2.91 -1.78 -5.59
C VAL A 151 3.33 -0.79 -4.49
N PRO A 152 3.38 0.54 -4.72
CA PRO A 152 3.64 1.53 -3.67
C PRO A 152 2.36 1.97 -2.93
N ASP A 153 1.45 1.04 -2.64
CA ASP A 153 0.15 1.29 -2.00
C ASP A 153 0.26 2.03 -0.66
N SER A 154 1.16 1.61 0.20
CA SER A 154 1.34 2.20 1.53
C SER A 154 1.78 3.66 1.47
N GLU A 155 2.68 4.00 0.55
CA GLU A 155 3.12 5.37 0.30
C GLU A 155 2.02 6.22 -0.33
N TRP A 156 1.18 5.60 -1.18
CA TRP A 156 0.02 6.27 -1.75
C TRP A 156 -1.03 6.57 -0.66
N PHE A 157 -1.39 5.58 0.17
CA PHE A 157 -2.32 5.77 1.29
C PHE A 157 -1.83 6.84 2.28
N GLN A 158 -0.52 6.90 2.56
CA GLN A 158 0.06 7.87 3.47
C GLN A 158 -0.25 9.33 3.07
N GLN A 159 -0.55 9.58 1.81
CA GLN A 159 -0.79 10.92 1.28
C GLN A 159 -2.28 11.28 1.15
N LEU A 160 -3.20 10.40 1.55
CA LEU A 160 -4.64 10.65 1.47
C LEU A 160 -5.15 11.47 2.68
N PRO A 161 -6.16 12.31 2.50
CA PRO A 161 -6.78 13.08 3.60
C PRO A 161 -7.74 12.19 4.41
N MET A 162 -7.19 11.25 5.20
CA MET A 162 -7.97 10.28 5.97
C MET A 162 -8.91 10.98 6.96
N ALA A 163 -10.19 10.61 6.92
CA ALA A 163 -11.23 11.03 7.86
C ALA A 163 -12.27 9.91 7.99
N LYS A 164 -12.81 9.71 9.19
CA LYS A 164 -13.83 8.69 9.45
C LYS A 164 -15.00 8.80 8.47
N GLY A 165 -15.40 7.69 7.88
CA GLY A 165 -16.51 7.59 6.91
C GLY A 165 -16.14 7.98 5.48
N THR A 166 -14.88 8.35 5.20
CA THR A 166 -14.42 8.59 3.83
C THR A 166 -14.07 7.26 3.16
N THR A 167 -14.57 7.06 1.94
CA THR A 167 -14.17 5.97 1.06
C THR A 167 -13.38 6.54 -0.11
N PHE A 168 -12.12 6.19 -0.23
CA PHE A 168 -11.28 6.51 -1.38
C PHE A 168 -11.50 5.48 -2.47
N VAL A 169 -11.65 5.95 -3.71
CA VAL A 169 -11.85 5.11 -4.88
C VAL A 169 -10.78 5.44 -5.90
N ALA A 170 -10.02 4.45 -6.35
CA ALA A 170 -8.95 4.65 -7.32
C ALA A 170 -8.77 3.43 -8.21
N SER A 171 -8.36 3.67 -9.46
CA SER A 171 -7.98 2.62 -10.39
C SER A 171 -6.51 2.28 -10.20
N LEU A 172 -6.25 1.04 -9.82
CA LEU A 172 -4.91 0.52 -9.50
C LEU A 172 -4.60 -0.71 -10.34
N TYR A 173 -3.33 -0.88 -10.61
CA TYR A 173 -2.84 -2.06 -11.31
C TYR A 173 -1.47 -2.51 -10.76
N ASP A 174 -1.34 -3.80 -10.44
CA ASP A 174 -0.07 -4.46 -10.20
C ASP A 174 0.37 -5.17 -11.49
N PRO A 175 1.37 -4.65 -12.23
CA PRO A 175 1.77 -5.21 -13.52
C PRO A 175 2.13 -6.70 -13.45
N GLY A 176 1.52 -7.47 -14.36
CA GLY A 176 1.66 -8.92 -14.39
C GLY A 176 0.71 -9.68 -13.46
N SER A 177 -0.20 -8.99 -12.76
CA SER A 177 -1.20 -9.58 -11.88
C SER A 177 -2.61 -9.24 -12.36
N GLY A 178 -3.31 -10.20 -12.95
CA GLY A 178 -4.72 -10.03 -13.29
C GLY A 178 -5.01 -8.87 -14.26
N LYS A 179 -6.11 -8.16 -13.99
CA LYS A 179 -6.56 -6.98 -14.76
C LYS A 179 -6.54 -5.73 -13.88
N PRO A 180 -6.40 -4.53 -14.50
CA PRO A 180 -6.66 -3.28 -13.80
C PRO A 180 -8.07 -3.27 -13.20
N ASP A 181 -8.20 -2.74 -12.00
CA ASP A 181 -9.50 -2.66 -11.33
C ASP A 181 -9.61 -1.38 -10.50
N ARG A 182 -10.85 -1.05 -10.14
CA ARG A 182 -11.20 0.11 -9.33
C ARG A 182 -11.48 -0.32 -7.90
N TYR A 183 -10.55 -0.02 -7.01
CA TYR A 183 -10.59 -0.43 -5.62
C TYR A 183 -11.21 0.62 -4.71
N ARG A 184 -11.79 0.16 -3.60
CA ARG A 184 -12.42 0.98 -2.57
C ARG A 184 -11.71 0.77 -1.24
N PHE A 185 -11.36 1.89 -0.59
CA PHE A 185 -10.67 1.92 0.70
C PHE A 185 -11.42 2.82 1.67
N THR A 186 -12.05 2.26 2.68
CA THR A 186 -12.92 2.99 3.60
C THR A 186 -12.21 3.26 4.92
N VAL A 187 -12.13 4.52 5.35
CA VAL A 187 -11.69 4.88 6.70
C VAL A 187 -12.83 4.60 7.67
N ALA A 188 -12.83 3.41 8.27
CA ALA A 188 -13.91 2.93 9.15
C ALA A 188 -13.94 3.70 10.49
N GLY A 189 -12.80 4.26 10.92
CA GLY A 189 -12.70 4.99 12.17
C GLY A 189 -11.27 5.16 12.64
N SER A 190 -11.09 5.15 13.97
CA SER A 190 -9.79 5.17 14.63
C SER A 190 -9.70 4.07 15.68
N ALA A 191 -8.47 3.62 15.95
CA ALA A 191 -8.17 2.65 16.99
C ALA A 191 -6.77 2.90 17.55
N TRP A 192 -6.58 2.58 18.84
CA TRP A 192 -5.27 2.56 19.47
C TRP A 192 -4.65 1.17 19.29
N ILE A 193 -3.43 1.12 18.77
CA ILE A 193 -2.65 -0.13 18.66
C ILE A 193 -1.25 0.09 19.22
N ALA A 194 -0.56 -1.00 19.59
CA ALA A 194 0.85 -0.93 19.96
C ALA A 194 1.70 -0.55 18.73
N GLY A 195 2.50 0.49 18.88
CA GLY A 195 3.53 0.87 17.92
C GLY A 195 4.74 -0.07 17.95
N PRO A 196 5.75 0.18 17.09
CA PRO A 196 6.96 -0.65 17.04
C PRO A 196 7.76 -0.68 18.35
N ASP A 197 7.66 0.37 19.16
CA ASP A 197 8.28 0.49 20.48
C ASP A 197 7.38 -0.02 21.63
N GLY A 198 6.25 -0.62 21.32
CA GLY A 198 5.25 -1.10 22.27
C GLY A 198 4.33 -0.02 22.86
N ARG A 199 4.57 1.26 22.57
CA ARG A 199 3.70 2.35 23.06
C ARG A 199 2.41 2.41 22.26
N PRO A 200 1.28 2.83 22.88
CA PRO A 200 0.03 3.01 22.16
C PRO A 200 0.12 4.17 21.16
N VAL A 201 -0.35 3.92 19.94
CA VAL A 201 -0.44 4.91 18.85
C VAL A 201 -1.88 5.03 18.39
N ASP A 202 -2.40 6.27 18.31
CA ASP A 202 -3.70 6.56 17.73
C ASP A 202 -3.62 6.44 16.20
N CYS A 203 -4.42 5.53 15.62
CA CYS A 203 -4.39 5.19 14.21
C CYS A 203 -5.75 5.42 13.53
N TRP A 204 -5.73 5.80 12.27
CA TRP A 204 -6.84 5.56 11.37
C TRP A 204 -6.94 4.07 11.08
N LEU A 205 -8.14 3.53 11.12
CA LEU A 205 -8.46 2.18 10.65
C LEU A 205 -9.07 2.28 9.25
N MET A 206 -8.36 1.79 8.26
CA MET A 206 -8.84 1.68 6.89
C MET A 206 -9.14 0.22 6.55
N THR A 207 -10.18 0.00 5.78
CA THR A 207 -10.65 -1.33 5.37
C THR A 207 -10.86 -1.41 3.87
N THR A 208 -10.65 -2.61 3.33
CA THR A 208 -10.94 -2.96 1.93
C THR A 208 -11.15 -4.48 1.84
N ASP A 209 -11.89 -4.94 0.84
CA ASP A 209 -11.98 -6.35 0.46
C ASP A 209 -11.13 -6.66 -0.79
N TYR A 210 -10.45 -5.65 -1.34
CA TYR A 210 -9.69 -5.74 -2.59
C TYR A 210 -10.52 -6.32 -3.76
N ASN A 211 -11.83 -6.07 -3.79
CA ASN A 211 -12.80 -6.62 -4.75
C ASN A 211 -12.85 -8.17 -4.74
N ALA A 212 -12.50 -8.78 -3.62
CA ALA A 212 -12.51 -10.23 -3.39
C ALA A 212 -13.18 -10.52 -2.03
N PRO A 213 -14.51 -10.25 -1.91
CA PRO A 213 -15.23 -10.34 -0.64
C PRO A 213 -15.20 -11.75 -0.03
N GLU A 214 -14.98 -12.78 -0.83
CA GLU A 214 -14.78 -14.16 -0.38
C GLU A 214 -13.51 -14.35 0.48
N HIS A 215 -12.54 -13.43 0.38
CA HIS A 215 -11.34 -13.41 1.23
C HIS A 215 -11.51 -12.54 2.47
N GLY A 216 -12.73 -12.01 2.69
CA GLY A 216 -13.03 -11.16 3.83
C GLY A 216 -12.41 -9.77 3.74
N VAL A 217 -12.43 -9.08 4.88
CA VAL A 217 -12.01 -7.68 4.97
C VAL A 217 -10.56 -7.57 5.45
N THR A 218 -9.73 -6.94 4.66
CA THR A 218 -8.40 -6.47 5.07
C THR A 218 -8.52 -5.19 5.89
N ARG A 219 -7.79 -5.12 7.00
CA ARG A 219 -7.70 -3.99 7.91
C ARG A 219 -6.29 -3.42 7.92
N MET A 220 -6.17 -2.10 7.84
CA MET A 220 -4.89 -1.40 7.84
C MET A 220 -4.94 -0.26 8.86
N TRP A 221 -3.91 -0.15 9.70
CA TRP A 221 -3.79 0.88 10.73
C TRP A 221 -2.68 1.86 10.34
N PHE A 222 -3.06 3.13 10.18
CA PHE A 222 -2.16 4.23 9.84
C PHE A 222 -2.07 5.21 11.01
N ALA A 223 -0.87 5.48 11.52
CA ALA A 223 -0.66 6.46 12.58
C ALA A 223 -1.26 7.82 12.17
N ARG A 224 -2.11 8.43 13.00
CA ARG A 224 -2.87 9.64 12.60
C ARG A 224 -1.99 10.84 12.28
N THR A 225 -0.81 10.94 12.88
CA THR A 225 0.11 12.06 12.70
C THR A 225 0.94 11.95 11.42
N THR A 226 1.54 10.79 11.18
CA THR A 226 2.45 10.53 10.06
C THR A 226 1.79 9.83 8.88
N GLN A 227 0.63 9.24 9.12
CA GLN A 227 -0.06 8.31 8.21
C GLN A 227 0.84 7.14 7.74
N LEU A 228 1.89 6.82 8.51
CA LEU A 228 2.67 5.62 8.30
C LEU A 228 1.83 4.40 8.69
N MET A 229 1.82 3.38 7.84
CA MET A 229 1.13 2.12 8.13
C MET A 229 1.90 1.36 9.21
N LEU A 230 1.24 1.07 10.34
CA LEU A 230 1.83 0.31 11.45
C LEU A 230 1.49 -1.18 11.37
N ARG A 231 0.31 -1.49 10.85
CA ARG A 231 -0.19 -2.87 10.80
C ARG A 231 -1.18 -3.06 9.65
N GLN A 232 -1.19 -4.27 9.11
CA GLN A 232 -2.22 -4.75 8.18
C GLN A 232 -2.58 -6.18 8.57
N GLU A 233 -3.86 -6.50 8.50
CA GLU A 233 -4.39 -7.84 8.77
C GLU A 233 -5.44 -8.22 7.74
N GLY A 234 -5.51 -9.51 7.43
CA GLY A 234 -6.50 -10.05 6.52
C GLY A 234 -6.56 -11.57 6.57
N ASP A 235 -7.41 -12.13 5.77
CA ASP A 235 -7.49 -13.56 5.58
C ASP A 235 -6.39 -14.04 4.60
N ALA A 236 -5.76 -15.15 4.91
CA ALA A 236 -4.81 -15.84 4.04
C ALA A 236 -5.37 -17.19 3.54
N GLY A 237 -6.68 -17.34 3.58
CA GLY A 237 -7.39 -18.56 3.21
C GLY A 237 -6.97 -19.76 4.07
N PRO A 238 -6.66 -20.92 3.46
CA PRO A 238 -6.26 -22.11 4.20
C PRO A 238 -5.00 -21.95 5.06
N ARG A 239 -4.20 -20.90 4.82
CA ARG A 239 -3.00 -20.58 5.61
C ARG A 239 -3.30 -19.88 6.93
N GLY A 240 -4.55 -19.41 7.15
CA GLY A 240 -4.98 -18.74 8.36
C GLY A 240 -5.05 -17.23 8.25
N HIS A 241 -4.74 -16.54 9.34
CA HIS A 241 -4.82 -15.08 9.43
C HIS A 241 -3.47 -14.42 9.08
N PHE A 242 -3.47 -13.54 8.08
CA PHE A 242 -2.29 -12.78 7.65
C PHE A 242 -2.09 -11.55 8.54
N VAL A 243 -0.85 -11.30 8.91
CA VAL A 243 -0.44 -10.08 9.61
C VAL A 243 0.83 -9.51 8.98
N LYS A 244 0.84 -8.20 8.74
CA LYS A 244 2.01 -7.39 8.44
C LYS A 244 2.15 -6.33 9.53
N THR A 245 3.30 -6.24 10.17
CA THR A 245 3.54 -5.29 11.27
C THR A 245 4.85 -4.56 11.08
N LEU A 246 4.83 -3.24 11.32
CA LEU A 246 6.03 -2.40 11.27
C LEU A 246 7.01 -2.83 12.37
N LEU A 247 8.27 -3.00 12.00
CA LEU A 247 9.38 -3.27 12.93
C LEU A 247 9.95 -1.96 13.47
N PRO A 248 10.60 -1.98 14.64
CA PRO A 248 11.41 -0.86 15.10
C PRO A 248 12.47 -0.48 14.06
N PRO A 249 12.92 0.80 14.03
CA PRO A 249 14.10 1.19 13.26
C PRO A 249 15.31 0.32 13.63
N GLU A 250 16.24 0.15 12.71
CA GLU A 250 17.53 -0.49 13.05
C GLU A 250 18.30 0.42 14.00
N ALA A 251 18.99 -0.19 14.97
CA ALA A 251 19.84 0.57 15.87
C ALA A 251 21.00 1.17 15.05
N GLY A 252 20.94 2.48 14.80
CA GLY A 252 21.97 3.22 14.05
C GLY A 252 21.48 4.07 12.88
N ASP A 253 20.17 4.06 12.59
CA ASP A 253 19.53 4.97 11.64
C ASP A 253 19.11 6.32 12.25
#